data_acf8840b4c12a195a3bd1433d3766037
#
_entry.id   acf8840b4c12a195a3bd1433d3766037
#
_cell.length_a   1.000
_cell.length_b   1.000
_cell.length_c   1.000
_cell.angle_alpha   90.00
_cell.angle_beta   90.00
_cell.angle_gamma   90.00
#
_symmetry.space_group_name_H-M   'P 1'
#
loop_
_entity.id
_entity.type
_entity.pdbx_description
1 polymer ?
#
loop_
_entity_poly.entity_id
_entity_poly.type
_entity_poly.pdbx_seq_one_letter_code
_entity_poly.pdbx_strand_id
1 'polypeptide(L)'
;MKTIFFGTQPYDRESFDRINADYGIRIKYHRSHLNIDNVPLAQGADAVCIFVNDSADAPTVGELARMGVRLIALRCAGFNNVDLKAAAEHGITVVRVPAYSPYAVAEHAVALMLSLNRKVHRAYWRTRDGNFALHGLLGFDMHGKTAGIVGTGKIARALIRILRGFGMEVLGYDPCPDEAFARESGMTYVPLTELYRRSD
;
A
#
# COMPACT_ATOMS: atom_id res chain seq x y z
N MET A 1 -5.81 -26.51 10.37
CA MET A 1 -4.79 -25.44 10.56
C MET A 1 -5.35 -24.42 11.54
N LYS A 2 -4.55 -24.03 12.53
CA LYS A 2 -4.89 -22.96 13.50
C LYS A 2 -4.07 -21.72 13.14
N THR A 3 -4.72 -20.60 12.88
CA THR A 3 -4.09 -19.35 12.47
C THR A 3 -4.37 -18.26 13.48
N ILE A 4 -3.32 -17.54 13.89
CA ILE A 4 -3.45 -16.32 14.70
C ILE A 4 -3.37 -15.11 13.76
N PHE A 5 -4.36 -14.26 13.85
CA PHE A 5 -4.50 -13.07 13.00
C PHE A 5 -4.21 -11.82 13.84
N PHE A 6 -3.12 -11.13 13.54
CA PHE A 6 -2.70 -9.93 14.26
C PHE A 6 -3.17 -8.64 13.56
N GLY A 7 -3.27 -7.55 14.33
CA GLY A 7 -3.67 -6.24 13.81
C GLY A 7 -5.06 -6.21 13.18
N THR A 8 -5.98 -7.05 13.70
CA THR A 8 -7.31 -7.27 13.11
C THR A 8 -8.19 -6.04 13.21
N GLN A 9 -8.80 -5.66 12.10
CA GLN A 9 -9.88 -4.67 12.02
C GLN A 9 -11.24 -5.37 11.81
N PRO A 10 -12.37 -4.69 12.09
CA PRO A 10 -13.70 -5.28 11.89
C PRO A 10 -13.94 -5.82 10.47
N TYR A 11 -13.51 -5.08 9.45
CA TYR A 11 -13.65 -5.47 8.04
C TYR A 11 -12.79 -6.69 7.66
N ASP A 12 -11.63 -6.88 8.32
CA ASP A 12 -10.83 -8.11 8.12
C ASP A 12 -11.63 -9.31 8.56
N ARG A 13 -12.17 -9.25 9.78
CA ARG A 13 -12.94 -10.35 10.36
C ARG A 13 -14.14 -10.70 9.49
N GLU A 14 -14.93 -9.72 9.10
CA GLU A 14 -16.09 -9.94 8.24
C GLU A 14 -15.70 -10.63 6.92
N SER A 15 -14.66 -10.16 6.26
CA SER A 15 -14.20 -10.72 4.99
C SER A 15 -13.63 -12.12 5.13
N PHE A 16 -12.77 -12.34 6.13
CA PHE A 16 -12.14 -13.63 6.36
C PHE A 16 -13.12 -14.68 6.86
N ASP A 17 -14.03 -14.35 7.79
CA ASP A 17 -15.02 -15.30 8.29
C ASP A 17 -15.97 -15.75 7.17
N ARG A 18 -16.38 -14.83 6.28
CA ARG A 18 -17.23 -15.15 5.13
C ARG A 18 -16.56 -16.17 4.19
N ILE A 19 -15.30 -15.94 3.83
CA ILE A 19 -14.57 -16.84 2.92
C ILE A 19 -14.17 -18.12 3.63
N ASN A 20 -13.85 -18.05 4.92
CA ASN A 20 -13.40 -19.19 5.70
C ASN A 20 -14.49 -20.27 5.89
N ALA A 21 -15.75 -19.94 5.65
CA ALA A 21 -16.83 -20.93 5.64
C ALA A 21 -16.54 -22.11 4.68
N ASP A 22 -15.84 -21.86 3.58
CA ASP A 22 -15.47 -22.86 2.57
C ASP A 22 -14.18 -23.62 2.92
N TYR A 23 -13.37 -23.10 3.86
CA TYR A 23 -12.03 -23.64 4.16
C TYR A 23 -11.89 -24.26 5.55
N GLY A 24 -12.70 -23.87 6.51
CA GLY A 24 -12.73 -24.42 7.86
C GLY A 24 -11.43 -24.17 8.67
N ILE A 25 -10.72 -23.08 8.41
CA ILE A 25 -9.50 -22.69 9.15
C ILE A 25 -9.93 -22.16 10.54
N ARG A 26 -9.29 -22.61 11.59
CA ARG A 26 -9.51 -22.07 12.95
C ARG A 26 -8.74 -20.76 13.11
N ILE A 27 -9.41 -19.63 12.96
CA ILE A 27 -8.83 -18.30 13.06
C ILE A 27 -9.10 -17.71 14.45
N LYS A 28 -8.03 -17.25 15.12
CA LYS A 28 -8.14 -16.44 16.33
C LYS A 28 -7.65 -15.03 16.05
N TYR A 29 -8.50 -14.05 16.28
CA TYR A 29 -8.25 -12.66 15.95
C TYR A 29 -7.72 -11.87 17.15
N HIS A 30 -6.64 -11.11 16.94
CA HIS A 30 -6.06 -10.17 17.91
C HIS A 30 -5.98 -8.78 17.30
N ARG A 31 -6.34 -7.74 18.06
CA ARG A 31 -6.22 -6.34 17.64
C ARG A 31 -4.79 -5.82 17.74
N SER A 32 -3.97 -6.39 18.64
CA SER A 32 -2.56 -6.02 18.79
C SER A 32 -1.77 -6.40 17.55
N HIS A 33 -0.82 -5.56 17.18
CA HIS A 33 0.16 -5.86 16.13
C HIS A 33 1.21 -6.82 16.64
N LEU A 34 1.65 -7.76 15.80
CA LEU A 34 2.73 -8.70 16.14
C LEU A 34 4.05 -7.94 16.38
N ASN A 35 4.72 -8.29 17.44
CA ASN A 35 6.08 -7.90 17.77
C ASN A 35 6.67 -8.91 18.79
N ILE A 36 7.92 -8.72 19.19
CA ILE A 36 8.60 -9.64 20.11
C ILE A 36 7.90 -9.73 21.48
N ASP A 37 7.26 -8.66 21.97
CA ASP A 37 6.63 -8.64 23.29
C ASP A 37 5.33 -9.46 23.34
N ASN A 38 4.60 -9.52 22.21
CA ASN A 38 3.31 -10.21 22.14
C ASN A 38 3.32 -11.48 21.28
N VAL A 39 4.47 -11.87 20.74
CA VAL A 39 4.63 -13.13 20.00
C VAL A 39 4.11 -14.37 20.76
N PRO A 40 4.10 -14.42 22.12
CA PRO A 40 3.49 -15.55 22.85
C PRO A 40 2.00 -15.78 22.55
N LEU A 41 1.28 -14.79 22.02
CA LEU A 41 -0.10 -14.95 21.57
C LEU A 41 -0.24 -15.96 20.42
N ALA A 42 0.85 -16.25 19.71
CA ALA A 42 0.91 -17.25 18.65
C ALA A 42 1.09 -18.68 19.15
N GLN A 43 1.16 -18.91 20.47
CA GLN A 43 1.37 -20.24 21.05
C GLN A 43 0.39 -21.29 20.54
N GLY A 44 0.94 -22.38 19.99
CA GLY A 44 0.18 -23.50 19.44
C GLY A 44 -0.56 -23.18 18.14
N ALA A 45 -0.13 -22.16 17.40
CA ALA A 45 -0.59 -21.88 16.04
C ALA A 45 0.29 -22.60 15.02
N ASP A 46 -0.33 -22.96 13.90
CA ASP A 46 0.37 -23.46 12.71
C ASP A 46 0.83 -22.30 11.82
N ALA A 47 0.06 -21.19 11.84
CA ALA A 47 0.28 -20.01 11.01
C ALA A 47 -0.01 -18.71 11.75
N VAL A 48 0.61 -17.62 11.29
CA VAL A 48 0.24 -16.25 11.67
C VAL A 48 -0.14 -15.47 10.41
N CYS A 49 -1.17 -14.63 10.53
CA CYS A 49 -1.57 -13.68 9.49
C CYS A 49 -1.30 -12.26 9.97
N ILE A 50 -0.48 -11.50 9.22
CA ILE A 50 0.02 -10.19 9.62
C ILE A 50 -0.16 -9.14 8.53
N PHE A 51 0.01 -7.86 8.90
CA PHE A 51 -0.12 -6.71 8.01
C PHE A 51 1.11 -5.79 8.13
N VAL A 52 1.08 -4.66 7.42
CA VAL A 52 2.22 -3.74 7.27
C VAL A 52 2.74 -3.14 8.59
N ASN A 53 1.90 -3.06 9.62
CA ASN A 53 2.25 -2.50 10.94
C ASN A 53 2.74 -3.56 11.93
N ASP A 54 2.73 -4.84 11.53
CA ASP A 54 3.27 -5.93 12.32
C ASP A 54 4.79 -6.02 12.11
N SER A 55 5.54 -6.51 13.08
CA SER A 55 6.98 -6.76 12.98
C SER A 55 7.27 -8.25 13.15
N ALA A 56 7.82 -8.86 12.11
CA ALA A 56 8.35 -10.21 12.11
C ALA A 56 9.86 -10.14 11.82
N ASP A 57 10.59 -9.39 12.65
CA ASP A 57 12.06 -9.34 12.65
C ASP A 57 12.69 -10.67 13.06
N ALA A 58 14.01 -10.79 12.97
CA ALA A 58 14.71 -12.05 13.24
C ALA A 58 14.40 -12.64 14.62
N PRO A 59 14.37 -11.87 15.74
CA PRO A 59 13.97 -12.39 17.04
C PRO A 59 12.53 -12.91 17.06
N THR A 60 11.59 -12.16 16.50
CA THR A 60 10.17 -12.54 16.46
C THR A 60 9.96 -13.81 15.63
N VAL A 61 10.63 -13.91 14.47
CA VAL A 61 10.61 -15.11 13.60
C VAL A 61 11.16 -16.33 14.35
N GLY A 62 12.29 -16.17 15.08
CA GLY A 62 12.87 -17.24 15.90
C GLY A 62 11.90 -17.76 16.97
N GLU A 63 11.19 -16.87 17.66
CA GLU A 63 10.18 -17.24 18.65
C GLU A 63 8.96 -17.92 18.02
N LEU A 64 8.48 -17.43 16.86
CA LEU A 64 7.41 -18.10 16.10
C LEU A 64 7.81 -19.54 15.73
N ALA A 65 9.04 -19.73 15.23
CA ALA A 65 9.56 -21.04 14.88
C ALA A 65 9.63 -21.97 16.09
N ARG A 66 10.12 -21.48 17.23
CA ARG A 66 10.21 -22.24 18.50
C ARG A 66 8.83 -22.70 18.98
N MET A 67 7.79 -21.90 18.73
CA MET A 67 6.40 -22.24 19.04
C MET A 67 5.72 -23.16 18.01
N GLY A 68 6.42 -23.54 16.94
CA GLY A 68 5.92 -24.47 15.93
C GLY A 68 5.18 -23.81 14.76
N VAL A 69 5.19 -22.48 14.64
CA VAL A 69 4.63 -21.78 13.48
C VAL A 69 5.44 -22.11 12.22
N ARG A 70 4.76 -22.43 11.14
CA ARG A 70 5.36 -22.83 9.86
C ARG A 70 5.01 -21.90 8.70
N LEU A 71 4.10 -20.98 8.91
CA LEU A 71 3.59 -20.08 7.87
C LEU A 71 3.40 -18.67 8.40
N ILE A 72 3.96 -17.69 7.73
CA ILE A 72 3.63 -16.27 7.87
C ILE A 72 2.88 -15.84 6.62
N ALA A 73 1.60 -15.47 6.76
CA ALA A 73 0.75 -14.99 5.67
C ALA A 73 0.60 -13.47 5.78
N LEU A 74 1.10 -12.75 4.78
CA LEU A 74 0.97 -11.31 4.66
C LEU A 74 -0.31 -10.97 3.88
N ARG A 75 -1.24 -10.24 4.50
CA ARG A 75 -2.43 -9.71 3.81
C ARG A 75 -2.16 -8.38 3.10
N CYS A 76 -0.94 -8.23 2.58
CA CYS A 76 -0.46 -7.07 1.83
C CYS A 76 0.56 -7.48 0.77
N ALA A 77 0.93 -6.54 -0.10
CA ALA A 77 1.93 -6.79 -1.13
C ALA A 77 3.37 -6.58 -0.62
N GLY A 78 3.59 -5.59 0.24
CA GLY A 78 4.88 -5.33 0.89
C GLY A 78 5.26 -6.43 1.89
N PHE A 79 6.54 -6.66 2.07
CA PHE A 79 7.08 -7.67 3.00
C PHE A 79 8.32 -7.20 3.76
N ASN A 80 8.57 -5.88 3.79
CA ASN A 80 9.74 -5.29 4.45
C ASN A 80 9.72 -5.46 5.96
N ASN A 81 8.56 -5.77 6.53
CA ASN A 81 8.34 -6.03 7.95
C ASN A 81 8.57 -7.50 8.34
N VAL A 82 9.09 -8.33 7.42
CA VAL A 82 9.46 -9.72 7.69
C VAL A 82 10.92 -9.94 7.37
N ASP A 83 11.68 -10.51 8.31
CA ASP A 83 13.02 -11.00 8.03
C ASP A 83 12.96 -12.33 7.29
N LEU A 84 13.05 -12.24 5.95
CA LEU A 84 12.97 -13.41 5.06
C LEU A 84 14.15 -14.37 5.25
N LYS A 85 15.33 -13.87 5.67
CA LYS A 85 16.50 -14.71 5.91
C LYS A 85 16.27 -15.56 7.15
N ALA A 86 15.85 -14.93 8.24
CA ALA A 86 15.50 -15.66 9.46
C ALA A 86 14.36 -16.66 9.23
N ALA A 87 13.32 -16.26 8.46
CA ALA A 87 12.22 -17.18 8.11
C ALA A 87 12.73 -18.41 7.36
N ALA A 88 13.63 -18.25 6.38
CA ALA A 88 14.21 -19.35 5.62
C ALA A 88 15.09 -20.26 6.52
N GLU A 89 15.92 -19.68 7.39
CA GLU A 89 16.79 -20.41 8.34
C GLU A 89 15.97 -21.27 9.31
N HIS A 90 14.80 -20.80 9.70
CA HIS A 90 13.88 -21.51 10.59
C HIS A 90 12.82 -22.37 9.88
N GLY A 91 12.87 -22.47 8.55
CA GLY A 91 11.93 -23.25 7.75
C GLY A 91 10.48 -22.73 7.78
N ILE A 92 10.29 -21.43 8.00
CA ILE A 92 8.99 -20.78 7.95
C ILE A 92 8.72 -20.32 6.50
N THR A 93 7.62 -20.77 5.93
CA THR A 93 7.16 -20.27 4.62
C THR A 93 6.54 -18.90 4.79
N VAL A 94 6.90 -17.96 3.90
CA VAL A 94 6.29 -16.63 3.85
C VAL A 94 5.49 -16.49 2.56
N VAL A 95 4.21 -16.16 2.68
CA VAL A 95 3.33 -15.89 1.55
C VAL A 95 2.74 -14.48 1.64
N ARG A 96 2.44 -13.89 0.49
CA ARG A 96 1.88 -12.54 0.42
C ARG A 96 0.86 -12.38 -0.69
N VAL A 97 0.15 -11.25 -0.73
CA VAL A 97 -0.66 -10.87 -1.89
C VAL A 97 0.24 -10.14 -2.88
N PRO A 98 0.63 -10.77 -4.00
CA PRO A 98 1.67 -10.20 -4.89
C PRO A 98 1.22 -8.92 -5.61
N ALA A 99 -0.08 -8.80 -5.88
CA ALA A 99 -0.71 -7.61 -6.45
C ALA A 99 -2.21 -7.67 -6.18
N TYR A 100 -2.81 -6.53 -5.84
CA TYR A 100 -4.26 -6.45 -5.62
C TYR A 100 -4.92 -5.46 -6.60
N SER A 101 -4.54 -4.18 -6.61
CA SER A 101 -5.05 -3.20 -7.58
C SER A 101 -4.09 -2.02 -7.73
N PRO A 102 -3.28 -1.97 -8.79
CA PRO A 102 -2.47 -0.79 -9.08
C PRO A 102 -3.33 0.44 -9.38
N TYR A 103 -4.54 0.23 -9.90
CA TYR A 103 -5.49 1.31 -10.20
C TYR A 103 -6.01 1.97 -8.93
N ALA A 104 -6.41 1.21 -7.90
CA ALA A 104 -6.91 1.77 -6.65
C ALA A 104 -5.91 2.75 -6.00
N VAL A 105 -4.62 2.41 -6.00
CA VAL A 105 -3.57 3.28 -5.46
C VAL A 105 -3.38 4.53 -6.32
N ALA A 106 -3.36 4.38 -7.65
CA ALA A 106 -3.23 5.49 -8.58
C ALA A 106 -4.43 6.46 -8.50
N GLU A 107 -5.65 5.93 -8.47
CA GLU A 107 -6.88 6.71 -8.34
C GLU A 107 -6.94 7.45 -7.00
N HIS A 108 -6.52 6.79 -5.91
CA HIS A 108 -6.45 7.44 -4.60
C HIS A 108 -5.42 8.59 -4.59
N ALA A 109 -4.27 8.41 -5.23
CA ALA A 109 -3.28 9.48 -5.38
C ALA A 109 -3.87 10.69 -6.11
N VAL A 110 -4.60 10.47 -7.21
CA VAL A 110 -5.30 11.53 -7.96
C VAL A 110 -6.38 12.19 -7.11
N ALA A 111 -7.16 11.42 -6.36
CA ALA A 111 -8.18 11.95 -5.46
C ALA A 111 -7.57 12.88 -4.40
N LEU A 112 -6.42 12.52 -3.83
CA LEU A 112 -5.69 13.37 -2.89
C LEU A 112 -5.15 14.64 -3.57
N MET A 113 -4.54 14.51 -4.76
CA MET A 113 -4.05 15.65 -5.55
C MET A 113 -5.18 16.65 -5.82
N LEU A 114 -6.32 16.18 -6.31
CA LEU A 114 -7.49 17.01 -6.60
C LEU A 114 -8.08 17.63 -5.31
N SER A 115 -8.17 16.85 -4.24
CA SER A 115 -8.69 17.33 -2.97
C SER A 115 -7.82 18.45 -2.39
N LEU A 116 -6.49 18.31 -2.47
CA LEU A 116 -5.54 19.33 -2.01
C LEU A 116 -5.56 20.55 -2.91
N ASN A 117 -5.51 20.39 -4.22
CA ASN A 117 -5.52 21.47 -5.18
C ASN A 117 -6.83 22.28 -5.12
N ARG A 118 -7.98 21.60 -5.24
CA ARG A 118 -9.32 22.24 -5.27
C ARG A 118 -9.87 22.48 -3.88
N LYS A 119 -9.15 22.11 -2.82
CA LYS A 119 -9.50 22.32 -1.40
C LYS A 119 -10.90 21.81 -1.03
N VAL A 120 -11.32 20.68 -1.64
CA VAL A 120 -12.67 20.09 -1.50
C VAL A 120 -13.03 19.87 -0.02
N HIS A 121 -12.10 19.36 0.77
CA HIS A 121 -12.29 19.15 2.21
C HIS A 121 -12.57 20.45 2.98
N ARG A 122 -11.89 21.56 2.62
CA ARG A 122 -12.14 22.87 3.23
C ARG A 122 -13.49 23.47 2.81
N ALA A 123 -13.82 23.34 1.54
CA ALA A 123 -15.11 23.80 1.03
C ALA A 123 -16.27 23.05 1.68
N TYR A 124 -16.14 21.73 1.85
CA TYR A 124 -17.14 20.90 2.54
C TYR A 124 -17.42 21.38 3.97
N TRP A 125 -16.38 21.56 4.79
CA TRP A 125 -16.55 22.02 6.17
C TRP A 125 -17.17 23.43 6.25
N ARG A 126 -16.67 24.38 5.43
CA ARG A 126 -17.26 25.74 5.37
C ARG A 126 -18.74 25.72 5.03
N THR A 127 -19.12 24.95 4.04
CA THR A 127 -20.53 24.86 3.60
C THR A 127 -21.41 24.30 4.72
N ARG A 128 -20.93 23.30 5.44
CA ARG A 128 -21.64 22.75 6.62
C ARG A 128 -21.83 23.78 7.73
N ASP A 129 -20.87 24.68 7.91
CA ASP A 129 -20.94 25.78 8.91
C ASP A 129 -21.71 27.01 8.38
N GLY A 130 -22.37 26.91 7.22
CA GLY A 130 -23.11 28.02 6.60
C GLY A 130 -22.20 29.12 6.03
N ASN A 131 -20.90 28.87 5.88
CA ASN A 131 -19.93 29.82 5.33
C ASN A 131 -19.70 29.55 3.84
N PHE A 132 -20.22 30.41 2.98
CA PHE A 132 -20.10 30.31 1.51
C PHE A 132 -18.99 31.21 0.93
N ALA A 133 -18.12 31.77 1.76
CA ALA A 133 -17.02 32.61 1.29
C ALA A 133 -16.00 31.82 0.45
N LEU A 134 -15.61 32.39 -0.70
CA LEU A 134 -14.67 31.75 -1.63
C LEU A 134 -13.20 32.01 -1.28
N HIS A 135 -12.92 32.95 -0.38
CA HIS A 135 -11.56 33.31 0.01
C HIS A 135 -10.75 32.09 0.48
N GLY A 136 -9.54 31.93 -0.04
CA GLY A 136 -8.63 30.83 0.32
C GLY A 136 -9.01 29.46 -0.27
N LEU A 137 -9.94 29.38 -1.24
CA LEU A 137 -10.31 28.17 -1.96
C LEU A 137 -9.73 28.12 -3.38
N LEU A 138 -8.90 29.10 -3.77
CA LEU A 138 -8.25 29.08 -5.08
C LEU A 138 -7.33 27.86 -5.22
N GLY A 139 -7.43 27.22 -6.38
CA GLY A 139 -6.55 26.17 -6.86
C GLY A 139 -5.95 26.59 -8.21
N PHE A 140 -5.41 25.62 -8.94
CA PHE A 140 -4.88 25.80 -10.29
C PHE A 140 -5.38 24.69 -11.21
N ASP A 141 -5.27 24.88 -12.51
CA ASP A 141 -5.58 23.84 -13.48
C ASP A 141 -4.40 22.90 -13.62
N MET A 142 -4.66 21.60 -13.55
CA MET A 142 -3.64 20.57 -13.78
C MET A 142 -3.31 20.46 -15.27
N HIS A 143 -4.24 20.81 -16.14
CA HIS A 143 -4.01 20.85 -17.59
C HIS A 143 -2.83 21.76 -17.95
N GLY A 144 -1.94 21.24 -18.79
CA GLY A 144 -0.72 21.96 -19.21
C GLY A 144 0.39 22.02 -18.15
N LYS A 145 0.18 21.44 -16.96
CA LYS A 145 1.18 21.31 -15.91
C LYS A 145 2.03 20.06 -16.10
N THR A 146 3.19 20.01 -15.44
CA THR A 146 4.14 18.91 -15.51
C THR A 146 4.09 18.08 -14.24
N ALA A 147 3.84 16.78 -14.37
CA ALA A 147 3.93 15.82 -13.28
C ALA A 147 5.22 15.02 -13.36
N GLY A 148 6.00 15.02 -12.28
CA GLY A 148 7.19 14.19 -12.14
C GLY A 148 6.90 12.89 -11.38
N ILE A 149 7.27 11.75 -11.96
CA ILE A 149 7.05 10.41 -11.40
C ILE A 149 8.39 9.74 -11.11
N VAL A 150 8.65 9.43 -9.85
CA VAL A 150 9.83 8.68 -9.42
C VAL A 150 9.45 7.21 -9.21
N GLY A 151 10.00 6.33 -10.04
CA GLY A 151 9.62 4.92 -10.14
C GLY A 151 8.44 4.71 -11.08
N THR A 152 8.62 3.91 -12.14
CA THR A 152 7.62 3.69 -13.21
C THR A 152 7.07 2.26 -13.23
N GLY A 153 6.87 1.69 -12.03
CA GLY A 153 6.24 0.39 -11.83
C GLY A 153 4.74 0.38 -12.15
N LYS A 154 4.07 -0.72 -11.89
CA LYS A 154 2.66 -0.97 -12.27
C LYS A 154 1.70 0.12 -11.78
N ILE A 155 1.85 0.61 -10.55
CA ILE A 155 1.01 1.67 -9.98
C ILE A 155 1.26 2.99 -10.73
N ALA A 156 2.52 3.35 -10.90
CA ALA A 156 2.90 4.57 -11.63
C ALA A 156 2.38 4.57 -13.07
N ARG A 157 2.41 3.43 -13.76
CA ARG A 157 1.84 3.30 -15.12
C ARG A 157 0.34 3.60 -15.17
N ALA A 158 -0.42 3.16 -14.18
CA ALA A 158 -1.83 3.51 -14.05
C ALA A 158 -1.99 5.02 -13.81
N LEU A 159 -1.22 5.59 -12.88
CA LEU A 159 -1.23 7.02 -12.57
C LEU A 159 -0.86 7.88 -13.77
N ILE A 160 0.18 7.51 -14.52
CA ILE A 160 0.63 8.23 -15.73
C ILE A 160 -0.51 8.35 -16.76
N ARG A 161 -1.23 7.26 -17.02
CA ARG A 161 -2.38 7.28 -17.94
C ARG A 161 -3.47 8.25 -17.48
N ILE A 162 -3.75 8.31 -16.18
CA ILE A 162 -4.73 9.23 -15.61
C ILE A 162 -4.25 10.69 -15.76
N LEU A 163 -3.00 10.98 -15.42
CA LEU A 163 -2.43 12.33 -15.50
C LEU A 163 -2.35 12.83 -16.95
N ARG A 164 -2.02 11.95 -17.89
CA ARG A 164 -2.12 12.25 -19.33
C ARG A 164 -3.56 12.60 -19.74
N GLY A 165 -4.56 11.92 -19.18
CA GLY A 165 -5.97 12.24 -19.38
C GLY A 165 -6.37 13.63 -18.87
N PHE A 166 -5.67 14.18 -17.88
CA PHE A 166 -5.79 15.56 -17.44
C PHE A 166 -5.09 16.57 -18.35
N GLY A 167 -4.41 16.12 -19.42
CA GLY A 167 -3.64 16.98 -20.31
C GLY A 167 -2.32 17.46 -19.72
N MET A 168 -1.77 16.74 -18.74
CA MET A 168 -0.47 17.05 -18.16
C MET A 168 0.67 16.53 -19.03
N GLU A 169 1.82 17.23 -19.02
CA GLU A 169 3.10 16.64 -19.36
C GLU A 169 3.51 15.68 -18.26
N VAL A 170 4.05 14.50 -18.60
CA VAL A 170 4.52 13.54 -17.59
C VAL A 170 5.97 13.22 -17.82
N LEU A 171 6.79 13.50 -16.81
CA LEU A 171 8.19 13.13 -16.73
C LEU A 171 8.36 11.95 -15.80
N GLY A 172 9.22 11.01 -16.16
CA GLY A 172 9.51 9.82 -15.36
C GLY A 172 10.99 9.69 -15.05
N TYR A 173 11.28 9.11 -13.89
CA TYR A 173 12.62 8.61 -13.56
C TYR A 173 12.51 7.19 -13.01
N ASP A 174 13.31 6.30 -13.54
CA ASP A 174 13.44 4.93 -13.04
C ASP A 174 14.87 4.45 -13.31
N PRO A 175 15.53 3.74 -12.38
CA PRO A 175 16.83 3.10 -12.65
C PRO A 175 16.80 2.11 -13.81
N CYS A 176 15.61 1.52 -14.10
CA CYS A 176 15.36 0.58 -15.17
C CYS A 176 14.24 1.11 -16.09
N PRO A 177 14.49 2.09 -16.95
CA PRO A 177 13.47 2.71 -17.79
C PRO A 177 12.86 1.72 -18.79
N ASP A 178 11.54 1.82 -19.01
CA ASP A 178 10.82 1.10 -20.04
C ASP A 178 10.46 2.04 -21.20
N GLU A 179 11.31 2.09 -22.20
CA GLU A 179 11.15 2.97 -23.36
C GLU A 179 9.94 2.62 -24.23
N ALA A 180 9.49 1.35 -24.20
CA ALA A 180 8.27 0.95 -24.90
C ALA A 180 7.05 1.58 -24.25
N PHE A 181 6.97 1.50 -22.92
CA PHE A 181 5.90 2.14 -22.16
C PHE A 181 5.94 3.68 -22.29
N ALA A 182 7.14 4.29 -22.28
CA ALA A 182 7.27 5.74 -22.47
C ALA A 182 6.64 6.20 -23.80
N ARG A 183 6.96 5.50 -24.89
CA ARG A 183 6.36 5.78 -26.23
C ARG A 183 4.84 5.56 -26.24
N GLU A 184 4.36 4.47 -25.65
CA GLU A 184 2.92 4.16 -25.58
C GLU A 184 2.14 5.23 -24.81
N SER A 185 2.67 5.64 -23.67
CA SER A 185 1.98 6.55 -22.73
C SER A 185 2.19 8.02 -23.05
N GLY A 186 3.17 8.36 -23.88
CA GLY A 186 3.56 9.74 -24.18
C GLY A 186 4.28 10.44 -23.02
N MET A 187 4.84 9.67 -22.05
CA MET A 187 5.74 10.21 -21.03
C MET A 187 7.18 10.30 -21.54
N THR A 188 7.99 11.07 -20.86
CA THR A 188 9.42 11.22 -21.17
C THR A 188 10.28 10.86 -19.95
N TYR A 189 11.26 9.97 -20.12
CA TYR A 189 12.27 9.75 -19.07
C TYR A 189 13.28 10.89 -19.07
N VAL A 190 13.61 11.36 -17.86
CA VAL A 190 14.61 12.42 -17.63
C VAL A 190 15.45 12.07 -16.40
N PRO A 191 16.67 12.65 -16.27
CA PRO A 191 17.43 12.56 -15.04
C PRO A 191 16.65 13.10 -13.85
N LEU A 192 16.89 12.53 -12.65
CA LEU A 192 16.16 12.89 -11.43
C LEU A 192 16.21 14.39 -11.11
N THR A 193 17.37 15.01 -11.32
CA THR A 193 17.57 16.46 -11.12
C THR A 193 16.73 17.31 -12.07
N GLU A 194 16.57 16.87 -13.31
CA GLU A 194 15.72 17.54 -14.30
C GLU A 194 14.24 17.35 -13.96
N LEU A 195 13.84 16.13 -13.53
CA LEU A 195 12.48 15.85 -13.07
C LEU A 195 12.07 16.82 -11.96
N TYR A 196 12.91 16.99 -10.92
CA TYR A 196 12.61 17.93 -9.82
C TYR A 196 12.52 19.39 -10.28
N ARG A 197 13.37 19.80 -11.21
CA ARG A 197 13.37 21.18 -11.71
C ARG A 197 12.14 21.52 -12.56
N ARG A 198 11.61 20.54 -13.30
CA ARG A 198 10.52 20.75 -14.28
C ARG A 198 9.14 20.42 -13.76
N SER A 199 9.04 19.74 -12.65
CA SER A 199 7.75 19.34 -12.08
C SER A 199 7.09 20.50 -11.34
N ASP A 200 5.77 20.66 -11.51
CA ASP A 200 4.90 21.58 -10.79
C ASP A 200 4.39 20.94 -9.50
#